data_9c453d133965cbf4d6653d5c3a8a55c5
#
_entry.id   9c453d133965cbf4d6653d5c3a8a55c5
#
_cell.length_a   1.000
_cell.length_b   1.000
_cell.length_c   1.000
_cell.angle_alpha   90.00
_cell.angle_beta   90.00
_cell.angle_gamma   90.00
#
_symmetry.space_group_name_H-M   'P 1'
#
loop_
_entity.id
_entity.type
_entity.pdbx_description
1 polymer ?
#
loop_
_entity_poly.entity_id
_entity_poly.type
_entity_poly.pdbx_seq_one_letter_code
_entity_poly.pdbx_strand_id
1 'polypeptide(L)' 'MDPELLKRITARRAELDELEEQLAKELADVRAERDGLAVAERVLERVSEQLANE' A
#
# COMPACT_ATOMS: atom_id res chain seq x y z
N MET A 1 30.60 5.66 -26.03
CA MET A 1 29.28 5.74 -25.40
C MET A 1 28.80 7.19 -25.39
N ASP A 2 27.57 7.42 -25.80
CA ASP A 2 27.01 8.76 -25.88
C ASP A 2 26.63 9.23 -24.45
N PRO A 3 27.27 10.33 -23.95
CA PRO A 3 26.95 10.83 -22.61
C PRO A 3 25.49 11.31 -22.47
N GLU A 4 24.87 11.76 -23.57
CA GLU A 4 23.46 12.16 -23.54
C GLU A 4 22.54 10.98 -23.30
N LEU A 5 22.83 9.85 -23.91
CA LEU A 5 22.07 8.63 -23.71
C LEU A 5 22.15 8.15 -22.28
N LEU A 6 23.36 8.17 -21.71
CA LEU A 6 23.58 7.80 -20.31
C LEU A 6 22.79 8.71 -19.37
N LYS A 7 22.79 10.00 -19.60
CA LYS A 7 22.04 10.97 -18.78
C LYS A 7 20.55 10.69 -18.83
N ARG A 8 20.02 10.37 -19.98
CA ARG A 8 18.58 10.05 -20.15
C ARG A 8 18.21 8.79 -19.39
N ILE A 9 19.03 7.76 -19.49
CA ILE A 9 18.80 6.50 -18.79
C ILE A 9 18.83 6.73 -17.27
N THR A 10 19.82 7.47 -16.78
CA THR A 10 19.97 7.79 -15.37
C THR A 10 18.78 8.59 -14.84
N ALA A 11 18.35 9.61 -15.61
CA ALA A 11 17.20 10.43 -15.26
C ALA A 11 15.90 9.61 -15.22
N ARG A 12 15.70 8.76 -16.22
CA ARG A 12 14.52 7.90 -16.27
C ARG A 12 14.49 6.90 -15.12
N ARG A 13 15.63 6.33 -14.79
CA ARG A 13 15.74 5.41 -13.66
C ARG A 13 15.39 6.10 -12.34
N ALA A 14 15.89 7.33 -12.15
CA ALA A 14 15.58 8.10 -10.96
C ALA A 14 14.08 8.39 -10.84
N GLU A 15 13.42 8.75 -11.94
CA GLU A 15 11.97 8.94 -11.96
C GLU A 15 11.21 7.69 -11.58
N LEU A 16 11.62 6.54 -12.12
CA LEU A 16 10.98 5.27 -11.83
C LEU A 16 11.19 4.85 -10.38
N ASP A 17 12.37 5.10 -9.82
CA ASP A 17 12.65 4.83 -8.42
C ASP A 17 11.75 5.65 -7.51
N GLU A 18 11.52 6.92 -7.83
CA GLU A 18 10.60 7.78 -7.07
C GLU A 18 9.16 7.29 -7.16
N LEU A 19 8.72 6.90 -8.34
CA LEU A 19 7.37 6.36 -8.53
C LEU A 19 7.17 5.07 -7.75
N GLU A 20 8.17 4.19 -7.77
CA GLU A 20 8.13 2.94 -7.00
C GLU A 20 8.00 3.23 -5.51
N GLU A 21 8.74 4.20 -5.00
CA GLU A 21 8.67 4.58 -3.60
C GLU A 21 7.30 5.13 -3.23
N GLN A 22 6.72 5.99 -4.07
CA GLN A 22 5.37 6.52 -3.86
C GLN A 22 4.31 5.42 -3.87
N LEU A 23 4.40 4.51 -4.83
CA LEU A 23 3.47 3.38 -4.93
C LEU A 23 3.60 2.45 -3.73
N ALA A 24 4.82 2.23 -3.24
CA ALA A 24 5.05 1.42 -2.05
C ALA A 24 4.38 2.03 -0.81
N LYS A 25 4.46 3.36 -0.66
CA LYS A 25 3.80 4.07 0.44
C LYS A 25 2.28 3.97 0.33
N GLU A 26 1.74 4.17 -0.87
CA GLU A 26 0.30 4.05 -1.12
C GLU A 26 -0.19 2.64 -0.82
N LEU A 27 0.58 1.64 -1.24
CA LEU A 27 0.26 0.24 -0.97
C LEU A 27 0.26 -0.05 0.53
N ALA A 28 1.23 0.48 1.27
CA ALA A 28 1.31 0.31 2.72
C ALA A 28 0.08 0.93 3.40
N ASP A 29 -0.35 2.12 2.96
CA ASP A 29 -1.53 2.80 3.49
C ASP A 29 -2.80 1.99 3.22
N VAL A 30 -2.96 1.48 2.01
CA VAL A 30 -4.10 0.64 1.63
C VAL A 30 -4.15 -0.63 2.47
N ARG A 31 -3.01 -1.28 2.66
CA ARG A 31 -2.92 -2.49 3.47
C ARG A 31 -3.27 -2.23 4.93
N ALA A 32 -2.80 -1.12 5.48
CA ALA A 32 -3.09 -0.74 6.86
C ALA A 32 -4.60 -0.50 7.04
N GLU A 33 -5.22 0.19 6.10
CA GLU A 33 -6.66 0.43 6.14
C GLU A 33 -7.45 -0.86 6.03
N ARG A 34 -7.08 -1.73 5.11
CA ARG A 34 -7.70 -3.05 4.95
C ARG A 34 -7.59 -3.87 6.22
N ASP A 35 -6.40 -3.91 6.83
CA ASP A 35 -6.16 -4.69 8.04
C ASP A 35 -6.97 -4.14 9.22
N GLY A 36 -7.09 -2.81 9.31
CA GLY A 36 -7.94 -2.18 10.32
C GLY A 36 -9.40 -2.55 10.16
N LEU A 37 -9.90 -2.56 8.92
CA LEU A 37 -11.26 -2.95 8.63
C LEU A 37 -11.51 -4.44 8.91
N ALA A 38 -10.54 -5.28 8.64
CA ALA A 38 -10.63 -6.72 8.94
C ALA A 38 -10.74 -6.96 10.45
N VAL A 39 -10.01 -6.20 11.25
CA VAL A 39 -10.11 -6.28 12.72
C VAL A 39 -11.50 -5.81 13.18
N ALA A 40 -11.99 -4.70 12.63
CA ALA A 40 -13.33 -4.19 12.93
C ALA A 40 -14.41 -5.20 12.59
N GLU A 41 -14.27 -5.88 11.45
CA GLU A 41 -15.17 -6.95 11.02
C GLU A 41 -15.26 -8.07 12.05
N ARG A 42 -14.11 -8.54 12.54
CA ARG A 42 -14.05 -9.59 13.56
C ARG A 42 -14.72 -9.19 14.87
N VAL A 43 -14.50 -7.93 15.28
CA VAL A 43 -15.11 -7.40 16.50
C VAL A 43 -16.62 -7.38 16.37
N LEU A 44 -17.13 -6.90 15.22
CA LEU A 44 -18.56 -6.84 14.96
C LEU A 44 -19.21 -8.23 14.88
N GLU A 45 -18.50 -9.19 14.28
CA GLU A 45 -18.94 -10.58 14.24
C GLU A 45 -19.10 -11.16 15.66
N ARG A 46 -18.14 -10.91 16.54
CA ARG A 46 -18.21 -11.37 17.94
C ARG A 46 -19.37 -10.74 18.69
N VAL A 47 -19.58 -9.44 18.51
CA VAL A 47 -20.69 -8.73 19.14
C VAL A 47 -22.01 -9.31 18.65
N SER A 48 -22.12 -9.54 17.35
CA SER A 48 -23.33 -10.14 16.75
C SER A 48 -23.61 -11.54 17.31
N GLU A 49 -22.57 -12.37 17.46
CA GLU A 49 -22.70 -13.71 18.03
C GLU A 49 -23.15 -13.66 19.51
N GLN A 50 -22.60 -12.74 20.29
CA GLN A 50 -22.99 -12.57 21.67
C GLN A 50 -24.44 -12.14 21.81
N LEU A 51 -24.90 -11.21 20.97
CA LEU A 51 -26.28 -10.76 20.96
C LEU A 51 -27.24 -11.86 20.53
N ALA A 52 -26.83 -12.70 19.60
CA ALA A 52 -27.65 -13.84 19.16
C ALA A 52 -27.80 -14.92 20.24
N ASN A 53 -26.84 -15.03 21.15
CA ASN A 53 -26.82 -16.04 22.21
C ASN A 53 -27.53 -15.59 23.51
N GLU A 54 -27.94 -14.35 23.56
CA GLU A 54 -28.77 -13.85 24.63
C GLU A 54 -30.24 -14.24 24.41
#